data_47eb09c24d30d79fde99bbf0429be83d
#
_entry.id   47eb09c24d30d79fde99bbf0429be83d
#
_cell.length_a   1.000
_cell.length_b   1.000
_cell.length_c   1.000
_cell.angle_alpha   90.00
_cell.angle_beta   90.00
_cell.angle_gamma   90.00
#
_symmetry.space_group_name_H-M   'P 1'
#
loop_
_entity.id
_entity.type
_entity.pdbx_description
1 polymer ?
#
loop_
_entity_poly.entity_id
_entity_poly.type
_entity_poly.pdbx_seq_one_letter_code
_entity_poly.pdbx_strand_id
1 'polypeptide(L)'
;MYNNILLNEYAETGQLTNDAVNRLIPNKNIRVTLLDIKGNVLFESHNSSKIANHLNRPAIKNAIEHGHGYTIRRLSQVKDHEFFYSASARGNAIVRTALPYNVELSAVLSSDMAYIWIVLGATLIVNIILYFAISRISLGVKALHDIANRARNGKIEDFNTDELSDDELGDAARSIFAIYKELQDRTAERDRSMQEALFEEKEKMRIKHQLTSNINHELKTPVQSIRGCFETLLDNELPKETERHLMESGYQSAMRLSNLLEDVTLITRITDAKATLPICPVNVKDVIDGICEEVAQYKPENRMRIHVDVADNVAVEGNRQLIDAIFRNLINNAIAYSGGRDIYISAIEENYGYYKFDFYDNGSGIEAKHLDKIFERFYRIDTGRSRKSGGTGLGLSIVRNAVMFHGGEITARNHKYAGLEFLFTLKKTQK
;
A
#
# COMPACT_ATOMS: atom_id res chain seq x y z
N MET A 1 42.45 -63.11 -31.09
CA MET A 1 42.65 -62.84 -32.56
C MET A 1 43.64 -63.79 -33.17
N TYR A 2 44.98 -63.71 -32.92
CA TYR A 2 46.00 -64.53 -33.53
C TYR A 2 45.80 -66.04 -33.40
N ASN A 3 45.35 -66.57 -32.24
CA ASN A 3 45.11 -68.01 -32.08
C ASN A 3 44.06 -68.55 -33.06
N ASN A 4 43.00 -67.78 -33.33
CA ASN A 4 41.93 -68.20 -34.25
C ASN A 4 42.42 -68.17 -35.73
N ILE A 5 43.27 -67.22 -36.09
CA ILE A 5 43.91 -67.15 -37.44
C ILE A 5 44.79 -68.36 -37.66
N LEU A 6 45.63 -68.70 -36.71
CA LEU A 6 46.51 -69.88 -36.80
C LEU A 6 45.73 -71.19 -36.77
N LEU A 7 44.61 -71.29 -36.06
CA LEU A 7 43.70 -72.48 -36.07
C LEU A 7 43.07 -72.64 -37.47
N ASN A 8 42.66 -71.55 -38.09
CA ASN A 8 42.10 -71.55 -39.44
C ASN A 8 43.17 -72.05 -40.46
N GLU A 9 44.39 -71.50 -40.43
CA GLU A 9 45.50 -71.91 -41.27
C GLU A 9 45.84 -73.41 -41.09
N TYR A 10 45.84 -73.86 -39.83
CA TYR A 10 46.03 -75.30 -39.56
C TYR A 10 44.88 -76.19 -40.09
N ALA A 11 43.68 -75.72 -40.01
CA ALA A 11 42.47 -76.42 -40.46
C ALA A 11 42.43 -76.56 -42.00
N GLU A 12 42.98 -75.55 -42.71
CA GLU A 12 43.10 -75.52 -44.18
C GLU A 12 44.24 -76.32 -44.73
N THR A 13 45.43 -76.21 -44.09
CA THR A 13 46.66 -76.76 -44.59
C THR A 13 47.12 -78.11 -44.01
N GLY A 14 46.51 -78.46 -42.87
CA GLY A 14 46.88 -79.67 -42.09
C GLY A 14 48.20 -79.56 -41.33
N GLN A 15 49.01 -78.48 -41.57
CA GLN A 15 50.25 -78.23 -40.91
C GLN A 15 50.46 -76.78 -40.56
N LEU A 16 51.17 -76.53 -39.48
CA LEU A 16 51.64 -75.17 -39.16
C LEU A 16 53.13 -75.11 -39.30
N THR A 17 53.66 -74.16 -40.14
CA THR A 17 55.06 -73.96 -40.38
C THR A 17 55.56 -72.64 -39.84
N ASN A 18 56.90 -72.52 -39.59
CA ASN A 18 57.48 -71.22 -39.16
C ASN A 18 57.18 -70.09 -40.13
N ASP A 19 57.15 -70.36 -41.44
CA ASP A 19 56.85 -69.37 -42.47
C ASP A 19 55.42 -68.90 -42.42
N ALA A 20 54.46 -69.77 -42.16
CA ALA A 20 53.07 -69.46 -41.95
C ALA A 20 52.90 -68.60 -40.68
N VAL A 21 53.57 -68.97 -39.59
CA VAL A 21 53.52 -68.18 -38.34
C VAL A 21 54.10 -66.79 -38.53
N ASN A 22 55.27 -66.66 -39.18
CA ASN A 22 55.92 -65.35 -39.44
C ASN A 22 55.06 -64.44 -40.39
N ARG A 23 54.31 -65.06 -41.30
CA ARG A 23 53.42 -64.31 -42.22
C ARG A 23 52.18 -63.82 -41.51
N LEU A 24 51.64 -64.64 -40.63
CA LEU A 24 50.33 -64.33 -39.97
C LEU A 24 50.46 -63.52 -38.67
N ILE A 25 51.65 -63.59 -38.04
CA ILE A 25 51.94 -62.86 -36.81
C ILE A 25 53.08 -61.89 -37.05
N PRO A 26 52.76 -60.54 -37.10
CA PRO A 26 53.83 -59.54 -37.36
C PRO A 26 54.83 -59.44 -36.20
N ASN A 27 54.42 -59.74 -34.99
CA ASN A 27 55.30 -59.63 -33.80
C ASN A 27 56.11 -60.91 -33.58
N LYS A 28 57.40 -60.82 -33.94
CA LYS A 28 58.36 -61.92 -33.83
C LYS A 28 58.65 -62.42 -32.41
N ASN A 29 58.20 -61.65 -31.37
CA ASN A 29 58.41 -62.05 -29.99
C ASN A 29 57.29 -62.97 -29.46
N ILE A 30 56.28 -63.20 -30.27
CA ILE A 30 55.15 -64.12 -29.90
C ILE A 30 55.58 -65.53 -30.18
N ARG A 31 55.63 -66.33 -29.15
CA ARG A 31 55.85 -67.77 -29.24
C ARG A 31 54.57 -68.49 -29.58
N VAL A 32 54.52 -69.33 -30.54
CA VAL A 32 53.33 -70.11 -30.94
C VAL A 32 53.64 -71.58 -30.70
N THR A 33 52.65 -72.28 -30.05
CA THR A 33 52.66 -73.70 -29.84
C THR A 33 51.33 -74.28 -30.34
N LEU A 34 51.36 -75.23 -31.24
CA LEU A 34 50.22 -76.03 -31.67
C LEU A 34 50.20 -77.36 -30.89
N LEU A 35 49.03 -77.72 -30.37
CA LEU A 35 48.87 -78.90 -29.54
C LEU A 35 47.67 -79.71 -30.05
N ASP A 36 47.72 -81.03 -29.83
CA ASP A 36 46.52 -81.88 -29.93
C ASP A 36 45.66 -81.73 -28.72
N ILE A 37 44.44 -82.30 -28.74
CA ILE A 37 43.50 -82.23 -27.63
C ILE A 37 43.99 -82.99 -26.37
N LYS A 38 45.00 -83.90 -26.51
CA LYS A 38 45.66 -84.58 -25.42
C LYS A 38 46.82 -83.77 -24.83
N GLY A 39 47.08 -82.55 -25.36
CA GLY A 39 48.08 -81.63 -24.87
C GLY A 39 49.52 -81.93 -25.42
N ASN A 40 49.68 -82.82 -26.38
CA ASN A 40 50.96 -83.10 -27.00
C ASN A 40 51.30 -81.98 -28.01
N VAL A 41 52.59 -81.58 -28.05
CA VAL A 41 53.05 -80.51 -28.94
C VAL A 41 53.16 -81.08 -30.35
N LEU A 42 52.41 -80.49 -31.30
CA LEU A 42 52.46 -80.79 -32.72
C LEU A 42 53.40 -79.86 -33.46
N PHE A 43 53.51 -78.62 -33.03
CA PHE A 43 54.42 -77.61 -33.60
C PHE A 43 54.78 -76.56 -32.57
N GLU A 44 56.02 -76.06 -32.62
CA GLU A 44 56.46 -74.94 -31.79
C GLU A 44 57.36 -74.00 -32.60
N SER A 45 57.04 -72.68 -32.64
CA SER A 45 57.74 -71.70 -33.44
C SER A 45 59.15 -71.39 -32.91
N HIS A 46 59.48 -71.69 -31.67
CA HIS A 46 60.80 -71.52 -31.08
C HIS A 46 61.23 -72.89 -30.54
N ASN A 47 62.29 -73.39 -31.14
CA ASN A 47 62.81 -74.72 -30.86
C ASN A 47 63.27 -74.81 -29.36
N SER A 48 62.39 -75.15 -28.46
CA SER A 48 62.68 -75.37 -27.05
C SER A 48 62.38 -76.85 -26.71
N SER A 49 63.43 -77.65 -26.74
CA SER A 49 63.34 -79.06 -26.46
C SER A 49 62.80 -79.40 -25.06
N LYS A 50 61.92 -80.41 -24.99
CA LYS A 50 61.57 -81.25 -23.84
C LYS A 50 60.50 -80.93 -22.89
N ILE A 51 59.37 -80.38 -23.28
CA ILE A 51 58.15 -80.58 -22.52
C ILE A 51 57.10 -81.26 -23.41
N ALA A 52 56.93 -82.52 -23.24
CA ALA A 52 56.12 -83.37 -24.14
C ALA A 52 54.63 -83.13 -24.03
N ASN A 53 54.12 -82.67 -22.91
CA ASN A 53 52.66 -82.47 -22.73
C ASN A 53 52.31 -81.18 -21.95
N HIS A 54 51.40 -80.42 -22.49
CA HIS A 54 50.94 -79.12 -21.92
C HIS A 54 49.49 -79.10 -21.33
N LEU A 55 48.82 -80.21 -21.23
CA LEU A 55 47.42 -80.36 -20.88
C LEU A 55 47.07 -79.71 -19.55
N ASN A 56 47.99 -79.81 -18.58
CA ASN A 56 47.71 -79.28 -17.21
C ASN A 56 47.92 -77.74 -17.06
N ARG A 57 48.16 -77.02 -18.16
CA ARG A 57 48.38 -75.56 -18.10
C ARG A 57 47.02 -74.83 -18.03
N PRO A 58 46.86 -73.82 -17.16
CA PRO A 58 45.57 -73.17 -16.96
C PRO A 58 44.95 -72.58 -18.22
N ALA A 59 45.74 -71.90 -19.08
CA ALA A 59 45.26 -71.35 -20.34
C ALA A 59 44.76 -72.46 -21.31
N ILE A 60 45.34 -73.64 -21.30
CA ILE A 60 44.96 -74.77 -22.15
C ILE A 60 43.72 -75.46 -21.59
N LYS A 61 43.61 -75.66 -20.27
CA LYS A 61 42.37 -76.19 -19.64
C LYS A 61 41.17 -75.34 -19.93
N ASN A 62 41.34 -74.04 -19.72
CA ASN A 62 40.25 -73.12 -20.00
C ASN A 62 39.89 -73.07 -21.48
N ALA A 63 40.88 -73.18 -22.39
CA ALA A 63 40.62 -73.25 -23.82
C ALA A 63 39.84 -74.53 -24.24
N ILE A 64 40.10 -75.67 -23.61
CA ILE A 64 39.36 -76.93 -23.82
C ILE A 64 37.93 -76.80 -23.34
N GLU A 65 37.68 -76.21 -22.14
CA GLU A 65 36.39 -76.11 -21.53
C GLU A 65 35.48 -75.02 -22.16
N HIS A 66 36.11 -73.88 -22.52
CA HIS A 66 35.36 -72.70 -22.94
C HIS A 66 35.72 -72.20 -24.37
N GLY A 67 36.52 -72.93 -25.13
CA GLY A 67 36.97 -72.55 -26.46
C GLY A 67 38.13 -71.56 -26.45
N HIS A 68 38.39 -70.87 -25.36
CA HIS A 68 39.51 -69.93 -25.19
C HIS A 68 39.96 -69.90 -23.72
N GLY A 69 41.24 -69.58 -23.50
CA GLY A 69 41.78 -69.42 -22.17
C GLY A 69 43.01 -68.54 -22.18
N TYR A 70 43.29 -67.92 -21.04
CA TYR A 70 44.51 -67.09 -20.91
C TYR A 70 45.07 -67.22 -19.48
N THR A 71 46.35 -66.88 -19.35
CA THR A 71 47.04 -66.85 -18.06
C THR A 71 47.99 -65.65 -18.10
N ILE A 72 47.82 -64.77 -17.13
CA ILE A 72 48.65 -63.60 -16.99
C ILE A 72 49.79 -63.91 -16.01
N ARG A 73 51.03 -63.42 -16.33
CA ARG A 73 52.20 -63.52 -15.44
C ARG A 73 52.52 -64.91 -14.95
N ARG A 74 52.91 -65.79 -15.88
CA ARG A 74 53.41 -67.09 -15.55
C ARG A 74 54.90 -67.24 -15.97
N LEU A 75 55.76 -67.66 -15.04
CA LEU A 75 57.10 -68.03 -15.33
C LEU A 75 57.17 -69.18 -16.33
N SER A 76 57.98 -68.98 -17.41
CA SER A 76 58.23 -70.02 -18.40
C SER A 76 59.16 -71.08 -17.80
N GLN A 77 58.81 -72.38 -17.94
CA GLN A 77 59.64 -73.47 -17.49
C GLN A 77 60.92 -73.62 -18.33
N VAL A 78 61.04 -72.83 -19.42
CA VAL A 78 62.18 -72.96 -20.39
C VAL A 78 63.03 -71.69 -20.41
N LYS A 79 62.53 -70.56 -20.08
CA LYS A 79 63.17 -69.23 -19.95
C LYS A 79 62.79 -68.58 -18.71
N ASP A 80 63.66 -68.01 -17.95
CA ASP A 80 63.46 -67.36 -16.66
C ASP A 80 62.78 -65.97 -16.84
N HIS A 81 61.70 -65.95 -17.66
CA HIS A 81 60.91 -64.75 -17.94
C HIS A 81 59.42 -65.05 -17.79
N GLU A 82 58.67 -64.07 -17.31
CA GLU A 82 57.22 -64.14 -17.24
C GLU A 82 56.58 -63.90 -18.62
N PHE A 83 55.57 -64.69 -18.93
CA PHE A 83 54.87 -64.61 -20.19
C PHE A 83 53.31 -64.46 -19.89
N PHE A 84 52.64 -63.68 -20.80
CA PHE A 84 51.21 -63.77 -20.97
C PHE A 84 50.92 -64.87 -21.97
N TYR A 85 50.09 -65.81 -21.56
CA TYR A 85 49.66 -66.93 -22.37
C TYR A 85 48.19 -66.79 -22.75
N SER A 86 47.89 -66.97 -24.05
CA SER A 86 46.56 -67.08 -24.58
C SER A 86 46.45 -68.37 -25.37
N ALA A 87 45.37 -69.10 -25.17
CA ALA A 87 45.10 -70.33 -25.92
C ALA A 87 43.64 -70.30 -26.47
N SER A 88 43.48 -70.92 -27.66
CA SER A 88 42.21 -71.17 -28.25
C SER A 88 42.14 -72.60 -28.74
N ALA A 89 41.02 -73.28 -28.51
CA ALA A 89 40.77 -74.65 -28.97
C ALA A 89 39.65 -74.64 -30.01
N ARG A 90 39.86 -75.44 -31.08
CA ARG A 90 38.87 -75.67 -32.12
C ARG A 90 39.05 -77.06 -32.75
N GLY A 91 37.96 -77.83 -32.67
CA GLY A 91 38.00 -79.26 -33.11
C GLY A 91 39.03 -80.05 -32.32
N ASN A 92 40.02 -80.65 -33.02
CA ASN A 92 41.02 -81.51 -32.39
C ASN A 92 42.38 -80.80 -32.18
N ALA A 93 42.44 -79.46 -32.35
CA ALA A 93 43.70 -78.67 -32.25
C ALA A 93 43.55 -77.54 -31.27
N ILE A 94 44.61 -77.25 -30.55
CA ILE A 94 44.73 -76.10 -29.63
C ILE A 94 45.95 -75.27 -30.04
N VAL A 95 45.78 -74.01 -30.32
CA VAL A 95 46.86 -73.08 -30.52
C VAL A 95 47.00 -72.21 -29.25
N ARG A 96 48.28 -72.17 -28.79
CA ARG A 96 48.70 -71.30 -27.68
C ARG A 96 49.72 -70.32 -28.15
N THR A 97 49.48 -69.06 -27.86
CA THR A 97 50.46 -67.97 -28.05
C THR A 97 51.02 -67.55 -26.69
N ALA A 98 52.27 -67.17 -26.65
CA ALA A 98 52.96 -66.65 -25.50
C ALA A 98 53.69 -65.36 -25.88
N LEU A 99 53.33 -64.30 -25.14
CA LEU A 99 53.96 -63.00 -25.29
C LEU A 99 54.74 -62.67 -24.02
N PRO A 100 56.04 -62.30 -24.13
CA PRO A 100 56.80 -61.87 -22.95
C PRO A 100 56.09 -60.77 -22.19
N TYR A 101 55.97 -60.96 -20.87
CA TYR A 101 55.45 -59.93 -20.01
C TYR A 101 56.58 -58.94 -19.71
N ASN A 102 56.66 -57.88 -20.51
CA ASN A 102 57.74 -56.89 -20.44
C ASN A 102 57.20 -55.59 -19.76
N VAL A 103 58.08 -54.63 -19.51
CA VAL A 103 57.80 -53.38 -18.88
C VAL A 103 56.70 -52.61 -19.62
N GLU A 104 56.63 -52.71 -20.96
CA GLU A 104 55.60 -52.05 -21.78
C GLU A 104 54.14 -52.54 -21.47
N LEU A 105 54.03 -53.88 -21.28
CA LEU A 105 52.70 -54.44 -20.93
C LEU A 105 52.33 -54.03 -19.53
N SER A 106 53.22 -53.93 -18.58
CA SER A 106 52.98 -53.44 -17.24
C SER A 106 52.60 -51.97 -17.18
N ALA A 107 53.17 -51.10 -18.04
CA ALA A 107 52.90 -49.71 -18.17
C ALA A 107 51.45 -49.47 -18.68
N VAL A 108 51.03 -50.27 -19.71
CA VAL A 108 49.63 -50.17 -20.21
C VAL A 108 48.62 -50.56 -19.15
N LEU A 109 48.88 -51.67 -18.40
CA LEU A 109 47.97 -52.10 -17.33
C LEU A 109 47.96 -51.18 -16.10
N SER A 110 49.07 -50.47 -15.82
CA SER A 110 49.16 -49.51 -14.71
C SER A 110 48.49 -48.15 -15.05
N SER A 111 48.39 -47.79 -16.33
CA SER A 111 47.77 -46.53 -16.75
C SER A 111 46.25 -46.49 -16.47
N ASP A 112 45.56 -47.62 -16.43
CA ASP A 112 44.14 -47.67 -16.11
C ASP A 112 43.83 -47.19 -14.69
N MET A 113 44.73 -47.40 -13.74
CA MET A 113 44.55 -46.90 -12.37
C MET A 113 44.66 -45.37 -12.26
N ALA A 114 45.47 -44.75 -13.12
CA ALA A 114 45.60 -43.30 -13.15
C ALA A 114 44.33 -42.63 -13.62
N TYR A 115 43.60 -43.17 -14.60
CA TYR A 115 42.31 -42.66 -15.06
C TYR A 115 41.24 -42.68 -13.95
N ILE A 116 41.22 -43.72 -13.12
CA ILE A 116 40.27 -43.84 -11.97
C ILE A 116 40.50 -42.68 -11.01
N TRP A 117 41.73 -42.35 -10.67
CA TRP A 117 42.06 -41.23 -9.78
C TRP A 117 41.70 -39.86 -10.39
N ILE A 118 41.91 -39.69 -11.70
CA ILE A 118 41.50 -38.45 -12.42
C ILE A 118 39.99 -38.29 -12.39
N VAL A 119 39.22 -39.34 -12.70
CA VAL A 119 37.75 -39.31 -12.67
C VAL A 119 37.22 -39.03 -11.26
N LEU A 120 37.80 -39.68 -10.24
CA LEU A 120 37.43 -39.42 -8.85
C LEU A 120 37.75 -37.99 -8.44
N GLY A 121 38.91 -37.46 -8.80
CA GLY A 121 39.30 -36.09 -8.54
C GLY A 121 38.35 -35.08 -9.22
N ALA A 122 38.06 -35.29 -10.50
CA ALA A 122 37.13 -34.44 -11.26
C ALA A 122 35.71 -34.48 -10.65
N THR A 123 35.23 -35.67 -10.28
CA THR A 123 33.93 -35.85 -9.64
C THR A 123 33.88 -35.13 -8.28
N LEU A 124 34.93 -35.21 -7.48
CA LEU A 124 35.02 -34.51 -6.21
C LEU A 124 34.94 -32.99 -6.39
N ILE A 125 35.74 -32.45 -7.36
CA ILE A 125 35.72 -31.01 -7.67
C ILE A 125 34.32 -30.55 -8.09
N VAL A 126 33.68 -31.28 -9.01
CA VAL A 126 32.30 -30.96 -9.45
C VAL A 126 31.31 -30.97 -8.27
N ASN A 127 31.38 -31.96 -7.37
CA ASN A 127 30.55 -32.02 -6.20
C ASN A 127 30.78 -30.83 -5.23
N ILE A 128 32.03 -30.43 -5.05
CA ILE A 128 32.39 -29.26 -4.24
C ILE A 128 31.78 -28.00 -4.85
N ILE A 129 31.94 -27.79 -6.15
CA ILE A 129 31.36 -26.63 -6.86
C ILE A 129 29.84 -26.63 -6.74
N LEU A 130 29.20 -27.78 -6.98
CA LEU A 130 27.73 -27.92 -6.82
C LEU A 130 27.27 -27.65 -5.40
N TYR A 131 27.99 -28.13 -4.39
CA TYR A 131 27.66 -27.87 -2.99
C TYR A 131 27.66 -26.37 -2.68
N PHE A 132 28.69 -25.63 -3.10
CA PHE A 132 28.75 -24.18 -2.90
C PHE A 132 27.66 -23.43 -3.70
N ALA A 133 27.40 -23.83 -4.94
CA ALA A 133 26.37 -23.23 -5.78
C ALA A 133 24.97 -23.43 -5.16
N ILE A 134 24.64 -24.66 -4.75
CA ILE A 134 23.34 -24.98 -4.12
C ILE A 134 23.20 -24.25 -2.79
N SER A 135 24.25 -24.22 -1.95
CA SER A 135 24.21 -23.52 -0.66
C SER A 135 23.93 -22.02 -0.84
N ARG A 136 24.54 -21.39 -1.84
CA ARG A 136 24.33 -19.98 -2.15
C ARG A 136 22.89 -19.69 -2.59
N ILE A 137 22.35 -20.50 -3.51
CA ILE A 137 20.95 -20.38 -3.96
C ILE A 137 19.96 -20.62 -2.81
N SER A 138 20.24 -21.63 -1.96
CA SER A 138 19.38 -21.97 -0.83
C SER A 138 19.25 -20.83 0.17
N LEU A 139 20.32 -20.07 0.44
CA LEU A 139 20.28 -18.90 1.32
C LEU A 139 19.37 -17.79 0.77
N GLY A 140 19.48 -17.48 -0.52
CA GLY A 140 18.64 -16.47 -1.17
C GLY A 140 17.15 -16.85 -1.17
N VAL A 141 16.84 -18.11 -1.49
CA VAL A 141 15.45 -18.61 -1.47
C VAL A 141 14.89 -18.60 -0.05
N LYS A 142 15.67 -18.94 0.97
CA LYS A 142 15.26 -18.87 2.37
C LYS A 142 14.94 -17.43 2.79
N ALA A 143 15.77 -16.46 2.40
CA ALA A 143 15.55 -15.05 2.67
C ALA A 143 14.22 -14.55 2.06
N LEU A 144 13.95 -14.91 0.79
CA LEU A 144 12.67 -14.60 0.13
C LEU A 144 11.47 -15.23 0.87
N HIS A 145 11.60 -16.47 1.31
CA HIS A 145 10.56 -17.16 2.08
C HIS A 145 10.31 -16.46 3.43
N ASP A 146 11.37 -16.05 4.12
CA ASP A 146 11.27 -15.34 5.40
C ASP A 146 10.63 -13.95 5.23
N ILE A 147 10.97 -13.20 4.18
CA ILE A 147 10.30 -11.94 3.83
C ILE A 147 8.81 -12.18 3.60
N ALA A 148 8.45 -13.17 2.77
CA ALA A 148 7.05 -13.48 2.47
C ALA A 148 6.25 -13.87 3.72
N ASN A 149 6.83 -14.67 4.62
CA ASN A 149 6.18 -15.06 5.88
C ASN A 149 6.03 -13.88 6.86
N ARG A 150 7.06 -13.03 6.99
CA ARG A 150 7.00 -11.83 7.84
C ARG A 150 6.01 -10.82 7.29
N ALA A 151 5.97 -10.62 5.95
CA ALA A 151 4.98 -9.80 5.28
C ALA A 151 3.55 -10.27 5.57
N ARG A 152 3.29 -11.58 5.44
CA ARG A 152 1.97 -12.16 5.75
C ARG A 152 1.54 -11.96 7.20
N ASN A 153 2.49 -11.94 8.13
CA ASN A 153 2.23 -11.81 9.56
C ASN A 153 2.32 -10.35 10.06
N GLY A 154 2.56 -9.37 9.16
CA GLY A 154 2.70 -7.95 9.51
C GLY A 154 3.93 -7.61 10.36
N LYS A 155 4.97 -8.44 10.35
CA LYS A 155 6.20 -8.29 11.15
C LYS A 155 7.45 -8.10 10.29
N ILE A 156 7.33 -7.30 9.23
CA ILE A 156 8.45 -7.11 8.30
C ILE A 156 9.47 -6.06 8.78
N GLU A 157 9.08 -5.21 9.73
CA GLU A 157 9.93 -4.11 10.24
C GLU A 157 11.25 -4.60 10.86
N ASP A 158 11.27 -5.82 11.39
CA ASP A 158 12.46 -6.44 12.01
C ASP A 158 13.36 -7.17 11.00
N PHE A 159 13.12 -7.02 9.69
CA PHE A 159 13.94 -7.71 8.70
C PHE A 159 15.20 -6.89 8.35
N ASN A 160 16.36 -7.49 8.62
CA ASN A 160 17.64 -6.87 8.30
C ASN A 160 18.02 -7.16 6.83
N THR A 161 18.04 -6.12 6.01
CA THR A 161 18.40 -6.21 4.59
C THR A 161 19.92 -6.33 4.37
N ASP A 162 20.75 -6.04 5.37
CA ASP A 162 22.21 -6.09 5.27
C ASP A 162 22.75 -7.53 5.26
N GLU A 163 21.92 -8.49 5.68
CA GLU A 163 22.26 -9.93 5.67
C GLU A 163 21.96 -10.61 4.32
N LEU A 164 21.39 -9.88 3.36
CA LEU A 164 21.09 -10.42 2.05
C LEU A 164 22.34 -10.53 1.19
N SER A 165 22.41 -11.60 0.38
CA SER A 165 23.54 -11.81 -0.55
C SER A 165 23.61 -10.70 -1.62
N ASP A 166 24.85 -10.43 -2.09
CA ASP A 166 25.10 -9.50 -3.20
C ASP A 166 25.00 -10.22 -4.56
N ASP A 167 23.84 -10.84 -4.81
CA ASP A 167 23.50 -11.50 -6.06
C ASP A 167 22.08 -11.16 -6.51
N GLU A 168 21.66 -11.69 -7.65
CA GLU A 168 20.34 -11.43 -8.24
C GLU A 168 19.19 -11.80 -7.31
N LEU A 169 19.36 -12.82 -6.45
CA LEU A 169 18.36 -13.22 -5.46
C LEU A 169 18.28 -12.23 -4.30
N GLY A 170 19.43 -11.71 -3.86
CA GLY A 170 19.47 -10.65 -2.84
C GLY A 170 18.88 -9.35 -3.35
N ASP A 171 19.13 -8.98 -4.62
CA ASP A 171 18.50 -7.81 -5.25
C ASP A 171 16.98 -7.96 -5.39
N ALA A 172 16.52 -9.15 -5.78
CA ALA A 172 15.09 -9.45 -5.81
C ALA A 172 14.45 -9.35 -4.42
N ALA A 173 15.12 -9.86 -3.39
CA ALA A 173 14.67 -9.78 -2.01
C ALA A 173 14.60 -8.33 -1.50
N ARG A 174 15.62 -7.51 -1.77
CA ARG A 174 15.62 -6.06 -1.48
C ARG A 174 14.47 -5.33 -2.17
N SER A 175 14.25 -5.65 -3.45
CA SER A 175 13.16 -5.03 -4.24
C SER A 175 11.78 -5.40 -3.69
N ILE A 176 11.55 -6.66 -3.35
CA ILE A 176 10.29 -7.13 -2.77
C ILE A 176 10.05 -6.47 -1.40
N PHE A 177 11.10 -6.38 -0.57
CA PHE A 177 11.02 -5.70 0.72
C PHE A 177 10.67 -4.22 0.56
N ALA A 178 11.31 -3.51 -0.37
CA ALA A 178 11.05 -2.10 -0.65
C ALA A 178 9.61 -1.88 -1.13
N ILE A 179 9.12 -2.70 -2.07
CA ILE A 179 7.74 -2.63 -2.57
C ILE A 179 6.74 -2.89 -1.45
N TYR A 180 6.98 -3.89 -0.61
CA TYR A 180 6.09 -4.18 0.51
C TYR A 180 6.03 -3.02 1.51
N LYS A 181 7.18 -2.42 1.85
CA LYS A 181 7.26 -1.26 2.73
C LYS A 181 6.51 -0.07 2.15
N GLU A 182 6.71 0.22 0.87
CA GLU A 182 5.97 1.28 0.18
C GLU A 182 4.46 1.04 0.18
N LEU A 183 4.02 -0.20 -0.05
CA LEU A 183 2.60 -0.58 0.03
C LEU A 183 2.05 -0.39 1.44
N GLN A 184 2.80 -0.75 2.47
CA GLN A 184 2.40 -0.58 3.87
C GLN A 184 2.26 0.91 4.23
N ASP A 185 3.22 1.74 3.83
CA ASP A 185 3.18 3.19 4.05
C ASP A 185 1.97 3.81 3.34
N ARG A 186 1.74 3.47 2.07
CA ARG A 186 0.57 3.95 1.29
C ARG A 186 -0.76 3.49 1.88
N THR A 187 -0.84 2.25 2.39
CA THR A 187 -2.08 1.77 3.03
C THR A 187 -2.33 2.49 4.36
N ALA A 188 -1.29 2.71 5.16
CA ALA A 188 -1.39 3.45 6.42
C ALA A 188 -1.81 4.92 6.18
N GLU A 189 -1.26 5.58 5.15
CA GLU A 189 -1.64 6.95 4.77
C GLU A 189 -3.09 7.00 4.29
N ARG A 190 -3.51 6.06 3.44
CA ARG A 190 -4.90 5.96 2.98
C ARG A 190 -5.87 5.73 4.13
N ASP A 191 -5.52 4.87 5.08
CA ASP A 191 -6.39 4.56 6.22
C ASP A 191 -6.50 5.77 7.16
N ARG A 192 -5.43 6.55 7.36
CA ARG A 192 -5.48 7.84 8.07
C ARG A 192 -6.40 8.84 7.37
N SER A 193 -6.19 9.04 6.07
CA SER A 193 -7.01 9.96 5.27
C SER A 193 -8.49 9.55 5.28
N MET A 194 -8.78 8.24 5.21
CA MET A 194 -10.14 7.72 5.30
C MET A 194 -10.76 7.93 6.69
N GLN A 195 -9.98 7.74 7.77
CA GLN A 195 -10.46 8.01 9.13
C GLN A 195 -10.75 9.50 9.35
N GLU A 196 -9.89 10.39 8.84
CA GLU A 196 -10.11 11.83 8.87
C GLU A 196 -11.39 12.23 8.12
N ALA A 197 -11.57 11.71 6.90
CA ALA A 197 -12.78 11.96 6.12
C ALA A 197 -14.06 11.43 6.81
N LEU A 198 -14.00 10.24 7.40
CA LEU A 198 -15.10 9.67 8.17
C LEU A 198 -15.41 10.47 9.45
N PHE A 199 -14.38 10.99 10.10
CA PHE A 199 -14.56 11.86 11.26
C PHE A 199 -15.22 13.17 10.87
N GLU A 200 -14.77 13.82 9.78
CA GLU A 200 -15.40 15.03 9.26
C GLU A 200 -16.86 14.80 8.86
N GLU A 201 -17.15 13.68 8.20
CA GLU A 201 -18.51 13.34 7.79
C GLU A 201 -19.42 13.11 9.01
N LYS A 202 -18.94 12.40 10.02
CA LYS A 202 -19.68 12.21 11.28
C LYS A 202 -19.93 13.53 12.00
N GLU A 203 -18.96 14.43 12.02
CA GLU A 203 -19.15 15.75 12.63
C GLU A 203 -20.16 16.60 11.85
N LYS A 204 -20.11 16.59 10.52
CA LYS A 204 -21.12 17.23 9.67
C LYS A 204 -22.52 16.66 9.94
N MET A 205 -22.65 15.35 10.04
CA MET A 205 -23.91 14.68 10.40
C MET A 205 -24.40 15.08 11.79
N ARG A 206 -23.51 15.09 12.77
CA ARG A 206 -23.83 15.50 14.16
C ARG A 206 -24.39 16.91 14.21
N ILE A 207 -23.70 17.84 13.54
CA ILE A 207 -24.14 19.26 13.44
C ILE A 207 -25.50 19.36 12.75
N LYS A 208 -25.73 18.59 11.67
CA LYS A 208 -27.02 18.57 10.96
C LYS A 208 -28.14 18.02 11.83
N HIS A 209 -27.89 16.93 12.56
CA HIS A 209 -28.87 16.37 13.49
C HIS A 209 -29.20 17.33 14.63
N GLN A 210 -28.19 17.96 15.21
CA GLN A 210 -28.40 18.95 16.28
C GLN A 210 -29.19 20.15 15.78
N LEU A 211 -28.87 20.63 14.57
CA LEU A 211 -29.65 21.72 13.93
C LEU A 211 -31.12 21.33 13.75
N THR A 212 -31.39 20.14 13.19
CA THR A 212 -32.77 19.66 12.97
C THR A 212 -33.52 19.51 14.29
N SER A 213 -32.90 18.96 15.33
CA SER A 213 -33.50 18.81 16.66
C SER A 213 -33.84 20.16 17.27
N ASN A 214 -32.95 21.12 17.20
CA ASN A 214 -33.14 22.46 17.75
C ASN A 214 -34.21 23.21 16.98
N ILE A 215 -34.28 23.12 15.65
CA ILE A 215 -35.34 23.70 14.82
C ILE A 215 -36.68 23.14 15.25
N ASN A 216 -36.83 21.83 15.37
CA ASN A 216 -38.08 21.19 15.77
C ASN A 216 -38.55 21.68 17.15
N HIS A 217 -37.61 21.82 18.09
CA HIS A 217 -37.93 22.33 19.41
C HIS A 217 -38.39 23.79 19.37
N GLU A 218 -37.69 24.67 18.65
CA GLU A 218 -38.04 26.10 18.53
C GLU A 218 -39.29 26.34 17.69
N LEU A 219 -39.64 25.46 16.74
CA LEU A 219 -40.93 25.49 16.01
C LEU A 219 -42.12 25.04 16.88
N LYS A 220 -41.91 24.00 17.72
CA LYS A 220 -42.98 23.44 18.54
C LYS A 220 -43.55 24.46 19.55
N THR A 221 -42.69 25.27 20.13
CA THR A 221 -43.08 26.25 21.16
C THR A 221 -44.07 27.30 20.65
N PRO A 222 -43.81 28.06 19.56
CA PRO A 222 -44.79 29.04 19.05
C PRO A 222 -46.08 28.37 18.53
N VAL A 223 -45.96 27.19 17.88
CA VAL A 223 -47.14 26.44 17.43
C VAL A 223 -48.07 26.07 18.61
N GLN A 224 -47.48 25.58 19.71
CA GLN A 224 -48.23 25.26 20.90
C GLN A 224 -48.88 26.52 21.56
N SER A 225 -48.15 27.65 21.57
CA SER A 225 -48.68 28.92 22.07
C SER A 225 -49.85 29.40 21.23
N ILE A 226 -49.73 29.41 19.89
CA ILE A 226 -50.80 29.76 18.96
C ILE A 226 -52.01 28.87 19.23
N ARG A 227 -51.83 27.55 19.27
CA ARG A 227 -52.90 26.58 19.52
C ARG A 227 -53.59 26.85 20.84
N GLY A 228 -52.82 27.02 21.94
CA GLY A 228 -53.39 27.29 23.26
C GLY A 228 -54.19 28.62 23.34
N CYS A 229 -53.70 29.69 22.66
CA CYS A 229 -54.45 30.92 22.56
C CYS A 229 -55.83 30.72 21.87
N PHE A 230 -55.84 30.03 20.73
CA PHE A 230 -57.06 29.77 19.98
C PHE A 230 -57.98 28.76 20.66
N GLU A 231 -57.49 27.68 21.28
CA GLU A 231 -58.27 26.74 22.06
C GLU A 231 -59.02 27.53 23.24
N THR A 232 -58.28 28.39 23.95
CA THR A 232 -58.85 29.20 25.03
C THR A 232 -59.91 30.17 24.52
N LEU A 233 -59.67 30.79 23.33
CA LEU A 233 -60.64 31.72 22.72
C LEU A 233 -61.94 31.02 22.22
N LEU A 234 -61.84 29.77 21.78
CA LEU A 234 -62.91 28.98 21.21
C LEU A 234 -63.79 28.32 22.31
N ASP A 235 -63.14 27.88 23.40
CA ASP A 235 -63.75 27.06 24.41
C ASP A 235 -64.40 27.90 25.60
N ASN A 236 -64.15 29.24 25.66
CA ASN A 236 -64.55 30.06 26.80
C ASN A 236 -65.15 31.41 26.35
N GLU A 237 -66.19 31.87 27.04
CA GLU A 237 -66.58 33.24 26.96
C GLU A 237 -65.69 34.12 27.86
N LEU A 238 -64.92 35.01 27.24
CA LEU A 238 -63.88 35.79 27.91
C LEU A 238 -64.20 37.29 27.89
N PRO A 239 -63.72 38.07 28.89
CA PRO A 239 -63.74 39.52 28.80
C PRO A 239 -62.98 40.01 27.55
N LYS A 240 -63.50 41.07 26.89
CA LYS A 240 -62.87 41.62 25.64
C LYS A 240 -61.39 41.96 25.74
N GLU A 241 -60.94 42.36 26.91
CA GLU A 241 -59.54 42.68 27.16
C GLU A 241 -58.65 41.39 27.11
N THR A 242 -59.15 40.28 27.69
CA THR A 242 -58.48 38.98 27.67
C THR A 242 -58.52 38.38 26.30
N GLU A 243 -59.61 38.49 25.54
CA GLU A 243 -59.68 38.08 24.13
C GLU A 243 -58.63 38.79 23.31
N ARG A 244 -58.50 40.12 23.42
CA ARG A 244 -57.57 40.95 22.73
C ARG A 244 -56.13 40.54 23.08
N HIS A 245 -55.83 40.32 24.34
CA HIS A 245 -54.55 39.91 24.81
C HIS A 245 -54.12 38.51 24.24
N LEU A 246 -55.05 37.56 24.19
CA LEU A 246 -54.83 36.24 23.60
C LEU A 246 -54.63 36.34 22.09
N MET A 247 -55.39 37.19 21.37
CA MET A 247 -55.19 37.43 19.93
C MET A 247 -53.81 38.04 19.65
N GLU A 248 -53.43 39.06 20.44
CA GLU A 248 -52.06 39.67 20.31
C GLU A 248 -50.95 38.67 20.61
N SER A 249 -51.09 37.81 21.63
CA SER A 249 -50.14 36.77 21.98
C SER A 249 -50.04 35.71 20.87
N GLY A 250 -51.17 35.27 20.31
CA GLY A 250 -51.22 34.38 19.16
C GLY A 250 -50.53 34.95 17.94
N TYR A 251 -50.82 36.25 17.63
CA TYR A 251 -50.19 36.97 16.52
C TYR A 251 -48.68 37.10 16.71
N GLN A 252 -48.21 37.46 17.89
CA GLN A 252 -46.76 37.52 18.18
C GLN A 252 -46.06 36.18 18.02
N SER A 253 -46.75 35.08 18.44
CA SER A 253 -46.25 33.73 18.26
C SER A 253 -46.17 33.31 16.78
N ALA A 254 -47.16 33.73 15.96
CA ALA A 254 -47.15 33.50 14.51
C ALA A 254 -46.05 34.29 13.81
N MET A 255 -45.82 35.55 14.16
CA MET A 255 -44.73 36.36 13.65
C MET A 255 -43.36 35.74 13.99
N ARG A 256 -43.19 35.27 15.22
CA ARG A 256 -41.98 34.57 15.66
C ARG A 256 -41.72 33.31 14.83
N LEU A 257 -42.76 32.52 14.53
CA LEU A 257 -42.69 31.33 13.70
C LEU A 257 -42.23 31.67 12.27
N SER A 258 -42.82 32.74 11.69
CA SER A 258 -42.44 33.23 10.35
C SER A 258 -40.99 33.63 10.29
N ASN A 259 -40.49 34.43 11.23
CA ASN A 259 -39.10 34.85 11.31
C ASN A 259 -38.15 33.66 11.48
N LEU A 260 -38.53 32.65 12.30
CA LEU A 260 -37.73 31.44 12.46
C LEU A 260 -37.61 30.65 11.14
N LEU A 261 -38.71 30.54 10.39
CA LEU A 261 -38.73 29.87 9.09
C LEU A 261 -37.82 30.60 8.05
N GLU A 262 -37.85 31.94 8.06
CA GLU A 262 -36.98 32.76 7.20
C GLU A 262 -35.52 32.55 7.59
N ASP A 263 -35.16 32.60 8.87
CA ASP A 263 -33.82 32.37 9.39
C ASP A 263 -33.31 30.98 8.99
N VAL A 264 -34.11 29.92 9.17
CA VAL A 264 -33.76 28.54 8.80
C VAL A 264 -33.55 28.42 7.30
N THR A 265 -34.44 29.03 6.51
CA THR A 265 -34.33 29.03 5.04
C THR A 265 -33.02 29.70 4.58
N LEU A 266 -32.69 30.84 5.21
CA LEU A 266 -31.49 31.58 4.89
C LEU A 266 -30.20 30.78 5.24
N ILE A 267 -30.17 30.18 6.45
CA ILE A 267 -29.05 29.32 6.87
C ILE A 267 -28.87 28.12 5.93
N THR A 268 -29.98 27.47 5.55
CA THR A 268 -29.95 26.33 4.63
C THR A 268 -29.39 26.74 3.27
N ARG A 269 -29.87 27.86 2.71
CA ARG A 269 -29.34 28.39 1.42
C ARG A 269 -27.88 28.72 1.48
N ILE A 270 -27.38 29.31 2.57
CA ILE A 270 -25.95 29.64 2.72
C ILE A 270 -25.12 28.36 2.82
N THR A 271 -25.63 27.35 3.53
CA THR A 271 -24.86 26.10 3.80
C THR A 271 -24.82 25.16 2.60
N ASP A 272 -25.94 25.00 1.89
CA ASP A 272 -26.08 24.01 0.81
C ASP A 272 -25.73 24.55 -0.59
N ALA A 273 -25.66 25.87 -0.78
CA ALA A 273 -25.68 26.49 -2.09
C ALA A 273 -24.61 27.56 -2.32
N LYS A 274 -23.38 27.33 -1.91
CA LYS A 274 -22.26 28.25 -2.24
C LYS A 274 -22.16 28.63 -3.72
N ALA A 275 -22.72 27.85 -4.63
CA ALA A 275 -22.63 28.07 -6.07
C ALA A 275 -23.86 28.73 -6.72
N THR A 276 -24.98 28.92 -6.00
CA THR A 276 -26.28 29.33 -6.62
C THR A 276 -26.79 30.70 -6.19
N LEU A 277 -26.18 31.35 -5.17
CA LEU A 277 -26.58 32.68 -4.78
C LEU A 277 -25.91 33.73 -5.69
N PRO A 278 -26.67 34.61 -6.37
CA PRO A 278 -26.09 35.61 -7.24
C PRO A 278 -25.24 36.60 -6.44
N ILE A 279 -24.02 36.80 -6.93
CA ILE A 279 -23.08 37.79 -6.38
C ILE A 279 -23.06 38.98 -7.36
N CYS A 280 -23.31 40.19 -6.84
CA CYS A 280 -23.30 41.41 -7.61
C CYS A 280 -22.70 42.56 -6.77
N PRO A 281 -22.33 43.66 -7.39
CA PRO A 281 -21.99 44.88 -6.66
C PRO A 281 -23.17 45.38 -5.81
N VAL A 282 -22.96 45.52 -4.51
CA VAL A 282 -23.97 46.03 -3.57
C VAL A 282 -23.43 47.29 -2.88
N ASN A 283 -24.15 48.40 -3.00
CA ASN A 283 -23.87 49.55 -2.19
C ASN A 283 -24.34 49.32 -0.77
N VAL A 284 -23.42 49.33 0.19
CA VAL A 284 -23.69 48.99 1.57
C VAL A 284 -24.51 50.12 2.28
N LYS A 285 -24.25 51.37 1.90
CA LYS A 285 -24.99 52.49 2.47
C LYS A 285 -26.46 52.42 2.14
N ASP A 286 -26.85 52.11 0.90
CA ASP A 286 -28.25 51.95 0.50
C ASP A 286 -28.99 50.84 1.32
N VAL A 287 -28.27 49.77 1.68
CA VAL A 287 -28.80 48.69 2.52
C VAL A 287 -29.03 49.20 3.94
N ILE A 288 -28.02 49.88 4.52
CA ILE A 288 -28.14 50.39 5.89
C ILE A 288 -29.24 51.47 5.99
N ASP A 289 -29.29 52.40 5.03
CA ASP A 289 -30.29 53.47 5.00
C ASP A 289 -31.72 52.89 4.93
N GLY A 290 -31.94 51.86 4.09
CA GLY A 290 -33.25 51.15 4.07
C GLY A 290 -33.63 50.53 5.41
N ILE A 291 -32.67 49.93 6.13
CA ILE A 291 -32.94 49.41 7.48
C ILE A 291 -33.23 50.53 8.49
N CYS A 292 -32.51 51.64 8.39
CA CYS A 292 -32.72 52.81 9.23
C CYS A 292 -34.13 53.42 9.04
N GLU A 293 -34.65 53.50 7.79
CA GLU A 293 -36.01 53.92 7.51
C GLU A 293 -37.07 53.03 8.16
N GLU A 294 -36.88 51.72 8.14
CA GLU A 294 -37.75 50.75 8.81
C GLU A 294 -37.71 50.92 10.34
N VAL A 295 -36.52 51.01 10.94
CA VAL A 295 -36.35 51.22 12.39
C VAL A 295 -36.98 52.55 12.83
N ALA A 296 -36.97 53.57 11.99
CA ALA A 296 -37.61 54.87 12.28
C ALA A 296 -39.14 54.76 12.45
N GLN A 297 -39.79 53.70 11.94
CA GLN A 297 -41.20 53.40 12.10
C GLN A 297 -41.52 52.66 13.41
N TYR A 298 -40.53 52.16 14.14
CA TYR A 298 -40.75 51.47 15.41
C TYR A 298 -41.32 52.42 16.46
N LYS A 299 -41.95 51.85 17.50
CA LYS A 299 -42.46 52.64 18.65
C LYS A 299 -41.28 53.38 19.31
N PRO A 300 -41.47 54.60 19.82
CA PRO A 300 -40.40 55.42 20.42
C PRO A 300 -39.54 54.70 21.46
N GLU A 301 -40.17 53.85 22.26
CA GLU A 301 -39.56 53.02 23.32
C GLU A 301 -38.56 51.99 22.77
N ASN A 302 -38.73 51.58 21.50
CA ASN A 302 -37.91 50.57 20.83
C ASN A 302 -36.98 51.15 19.79
N ARG A 303 -36.79 52.50 19.73
CA ARG A 303 -35.90 53.16 18.78
C ARG A 303 -34.54 53.38 19.42
N MET A 304 -33.52 53.03 18.66
CA MET A 304 -32.14 53.48 18.91
C MET A 304 -31.72 54.50 17.82
N ARG A 305 -30.85 55.43 18.18
CA ARG A 305 -30.23 56.31 17.21
C ARG A 305 -29.13 55.57 16.49
N ILE A 306 -29.20 55.55 15.17
CA ILE A 306 -28.18 54.83 14.34
C ILE A 306 -27.31 55.92 13.71
N HIS A 307 -26.03 55.92 14.06
CA HIS A 307 -25.01 56.80 13.51
C HIS A 307 -24.24 56.05 12.42
N VAL A 308 -24.38 56.51 11.17
CA VAL A 308 -23.79 55.81 10.00
C VAL A 308 -22.66 56.68 9.45
N ASP A 309 -21.42 56.19 9.59
CA ASP A 309 -20.20 56.75 8.99
C ASP A 309 -19.68 55.81 7.88
N VAL A 310 -20.50 55.63 6.86
CA VAL A 310 -20.23 54.82 5.69
C VAL A 310 -20.33 55.72 4.44
N ALA A 311 -19.26 55.84 3.69
CA ALA A 311 -19.26 56.66 2.49
C ALA A 311 -20.17 56.10 1.37
N ASP A 312 -20.81 56.99 0.59
CA ASP A 312 -21.77 56.61 -0.47
C ASP A 312 -21.18 55.67 -1.54
N ASN A 313 -19.86 55.65 -1.68
CA ASN A 313 -19.15 54.82 -2.66
C ASN A 313 -18.72 53.45 -2.12
N VAL A 314 -19.09 53.05 -0.89
CA VAL A 314 -18.75 51.77 -0.33
C VAL A 314 -19.58 50.66 -0.99
N ALA A 315 -18.96 50.00 -1.98
CA ALA A 315 -19.60 48.90 -2.71
C ALA A 315 -18.82 47.60 -2.49
N VAL A 316 -19.53 46.55 -2.14
CA VAL A 316 -18.98 45.21 -1.88
C VAL A 316 -19.48 44.21 -2.90
N GLU A 317 -18.67 43.17 -3.18
CA GLU A 317 -19.03 42.07 -4.06
C GLU A 317 -19.81 41.06 -3.25
N GLY A 318 -21.13 40.94 -3.47
CA GLY A 318 -21.90 40.05 -2.63
C GLY A 318 -23.35 39.84 -3.02
N ASN A 319 -24.05 39.07 -2.19
CA ASN A 319 -25.49 38.89 -2.31
C ASN A 319 -26.23 39.92 -1.43
N ARG A 320 -27.09 40.72 -2.05
CA ARG A 320 -27.81 41.83 -1.37
C ARG A 320 -28.62 41.33 -0.15
N GLN A 321 -29.31 40.15 -0.26
CA GLN A 321 -30.12 39.62 0.84
C GLN A 321 -29.25 39.21 2.04
N LEU A 322 -28.03 38.66 1.78
CA LEU A 322 -27.13 38.30 2.87
C LEU A 322 -26.50 39.54 3.53
N ILE A 323 -26.18 40.56 2.75
CA ILE A 323 -25.64 41.81 3.28
C ILE A 323 -26.73 42.54 4.12
N ASP A 324 -27.98 42.58 3.66
CA ASP A 324 -29.10 43.07 4.43
C ASP A 324 -29.26 42.28 5.74
N ALA A 325 -29.18 40.92 5.67
CA ALA A 325 -29.29 40.06 6.85
C ALA A 325 -28.18 40.33 7.88
N ILE A 326 -26.95 40.68 7.44
CA ILE A 326 -25.87 41.04 8.37
C ILE A 326 -26.27 42.26 9.21
N PHE A 327 -26.56 43.39 8.54
CA PHE A 327 -26.84 44.64 9.25
C PHE A 327 -28.15 44.58 10.01
N ARG A 328 -29.20 43.98 9.44
CA ARG A 328 -30.52 43.81 10.10
C ARG A 328 -30.40 43.02 11.38
N ASN A 329 -29.66 41.89 11.38
CA ASN A 329 -29.48 41.09 12.59
C ASN A 329 -28.68 41.81 13.66
N LEU A 330 -27.59 42.52 13.28
CA LEU A 330 -26.80 43.29 14.24
C LEU A 330 -27.61 44.43 14.85
N ILE A 331 -28.37 45.19 14.05
CA ILE A 331 -29.21 46.30 14.50
C ILE A 331 -30.34 45.77 15.41
N ASN A 332 -31.07 44.74 15.00
CA ASN A 332 -32.13 44.16 15.80
C ASN A 332 -31.62 43.57 17.13
N ASN A 333 -30.44 42.97 17.15
CA ASN A 333 -29.81 42.48 18.38
C ASN A 333 -29.46 43.64 19.32
N ALA A 334 -28.90 44.73 18.80
CA ALA A 334 -28.64 45.93 19.61
C ALA A 334 -29.93 46.52 20.21
N ILE A 335 -30.99 46.67 19.42
CA ILE A 335 -32.27 47.17 19.88
C ILE A 335 -32.89 46.23 20.97
N ALA A 336 -32.82 44.93 20.78
CA ALA A 336 -33.48 43.96 21.67
C ALA A 336 -32.71 43.70 22.96
N TYR A 337 -31.40 43.77 22.96
CA TYR A 337 -30.57 43.21 24.04
C TYR A 337 -29.54 44.16 24.65
N SER A 338 -29.09 45.21 23.95
CA SER A 338 -28.01 46.06 24.44
C SER A 338 -28.41 46.90 25.69
N GLY A 339 -29.66 47.31 25.78
CA GLY A 339 -30.11 48.32 26.74
C GLY A 339 -29.54 49.72 26.48
N GLY A 340 -28.82 49.91 25.41
CA GLY A 340 -28.25 51.18 24.95
C GLY A 340 -29.27 52.06 24.21
N ARG A 341 -28.81 53.22 23.75
CA ARG A 341 -29.63 54.17 22.97
C ARG A 341 -29.04 54.48 21.61
N ASP A 342 -27.79 54.17 21.38
CA ASP A 342 -27.04 54.53 20.21
C ASP A 342 -26.36 53.32 19.59
N ILE A 343 -26.39 53.25 18.26
CA ILE A 343 -25.67 52.28 17.42
C ILE A 343 -24.75 53.07 16.52
N TYR A 344 -23.53 52.61 16.34
CA TYR A 344 -22.53 53.20 15.48
C TYR A 344 -22.10 52.18 14.41
N ILE A 345 -22.11 52.63 13.16
CA ILE A 345 -21.69 51.78 12.02
C ILE A 345 -20.68 52.60 11.20
N SER A 346 -19.47 52.10 11.07
CA SER A 346 -18.44 52.72 10.22
C SER A 346 -17.82 51.71 9.28
N ALA A 347 -17.29 52.22 8.17
CA ALA A 347 -16.56 51.42 7.18
C ALA A 347 -15.24 52.06 6.84
N ILE A 348 -14.15 51.33 6.93
CA ILE A 348 -12.81 51.76 6.59
C ILE A 348 -12.27 50.84 5.48
N GLU A 349 -11.70 51.42 4.45
CA GLU A 349 -11.02 50.64 3.42
C GLU A 349 -9.75 50.03 3.99
N GLU A 350 -9.66 48.71 3.93
CA GLU A 350 -8.48 47.96 4.38
C GLU A 350 -7.58 47.61 3.20
N ASN A 351 -6.27 47.51 3.43
CA ASN A 351 -5.33 47.01 2.45
C ASN A 351 -5.75 45.60 2.02
N TYR A 352 -5.58 45.23 0.75
CA TYR A 352 -5.92 43.91 0.18
C TYR A 352 -7.34 43.72 -0.39
N GLY A 353 -8.08 44.79 -0.66
CA GLY A 353 -9.35 44.69 -1.40
C GLY A 353 -10.56 44.30 -0.56
N TYR A 354 -10.54 44.66 0.71
CA TYR A 354 -11.66 44.49 1.65
C TYR A 354 -12.04 45.85 2.26
N TYR A 355 -13.33 45.96 2.65
CA TYR A 355 -13.77 46.96 3.59
C TYR A 355 -13.88 46.29 4.96
N LYS A 356 -13.39 46.96 6.00
CA LYS A 356 -13.58 46.62 7.39
C LYS A 356 -14.70 47.43 7.97
N PHE A 357 -15.72 46.74 8.48
CA PHE A 357 -16.86 47.36 9.15
C PHE A 357 -16.67 47.26 10.66
N ASP A 358 -16.96 48.33 11.34
CA ASP A 358 -17.02 48.42 12.78
C ASP A 358 -18.47 48.78 13.15
N PHE A 359 -19.15 47.83 13.83
CA PHE A 359 -20.50 47.97 14.33
C PHE A 359 -20.48 47.85 15.86
N TYR A 360 -20.90 48.88 16.57
CA TYR A 360 -21.00 48.77 18.01
C TYR A 360 -22.22 49.50 18.57
N ASP A 361 -22.72 49.05 19.72
CA ASP A 361 -23.74 49.71 20.53
C ASP A 361 -23.14 50.30 21.81
N ASN A 362 -23.89 51.23 22.47
CA ASN A 362 -23.47 51.83 23.73
C ASN A 362 -24.17 51.18 24.96
N GLY A 363 -24.49 49.92 24.86
CA GLY A 363 -25.21 49.15 25.91
C GLY A 363 -24.30 48.54 26.97
N SER A 364 -24.80 47.47 27.61
CA SER A 364 -24.12 46.84 28.73
C SER A 364 -22.96 45.92 28.36
N GLY A 365 -22.82 45.53 27.05
CA GLY A 365 -21.91 44.47 26.64
C GLY A 365 -22.32 43.10 27.20
N ILE A 366 -21.40 42.12 27.09
CA ILE A 366 -21.62 40.76 27.58
C ILE A 366 -20.39 40.21 28.32
N GLU A 367 -20.57 39.19 29.17
CA GLU A 367 -19.45 38.53 29.84
C GLU A 367 -18.47 37.89 28.80
N ALA A 368 -17.18 37.95 29.05
CA ALA A 368 -16.14 37.43 28.12
C ALA A 368 -16.31 35.95 27.74
N LYS A 369 -16.81 35.11 28.64
CA LYS A 369 -17.07 33.69 28.40
C LYS A 369 -18.13 33.41 27.32
N HIS A 370 -18.92 34.43 26.92
CA HIS A 370 -19.97 34.33 25.89
C HIS A 370 -19.50 34.82 24.52
N LEU A 371 -18.43 35.63 24.44
CA LEU A 371 -18.02 36.31 23.22
C LEU A 371 -17.77 35.34 22.04
N ASP A 372 -17.12 34.21 22.29
CA ASP A 372 -16.87 33.19 21.23
C ASP A 372 -18.11 32.39 20.89
N LYS A 373 -19.05 32.26 21.84
CA LYS A 373 -20.24 31.41 21.71
C LYS A 373 -21.45 32.10 21.09
N ILE A 374 -21.48 33.44 21.08
CA ILE A 374 -22.66 34.17 20.57
C ILE A 374 -22.93 33.93 19.08
N PHE A 375 -21.96 33.39 18.33
CA PHE A 375 -22.08 33.01 16.92
C PHE A 375 -22.54 31.56 16.73
N GLU A 376 -22.63 30.78 17.82
CA GLU A 376 -23.15 29.42 17.74
C GLU A 376 -24.69 29.45 17.49
N ARG A 377 -25.17 28.50 16.69
CA ARG A 377 -26.59 28.39 16.37
C ARG A 377 -27.41 28.10 17.63
N PHE A 378 -28.54 28.81 17.85
CA PHE A 378 -29.43 28.70 19.00
C PHE A 378 -28.79 29.06 20.36
N TYR A 379 -27.59 29.62 20.34
CA TYR A 379 -26.95 30.07 21.57
C TYR A 379 -27.62 31.31 22.13
N ARG A 380 -27.85 31.33 23.43
CA ARG A 380 -28.50 32.45 24.15
C ARG A 380 -27.88 32.57 25.53
N ILE A 381 -27.59 33.77 25.97
CA ILE A 381 -26.99 34.08 27.28
C ILE A 381 -28.03 33.83 28.39
N ASP A 382 -29.26 34.31 28.19
CA ASP A 382 -30.41 34.17 29.11
C ASP A 382 -31.62 33.55 28.44
N THR A 383 -31.98 32.33 28.79
CA THR A 383 -33.13 31.62 28.23
C THR A 383 -34.48 32.17 28.67
N GLY A 384 -34.57 32.88 29.82
CA GLY A 384 -35.81 33.41 30.41
C GLY A 384 -36.24 34.79 29.86
N ARG A 385 -35.29 35.74 29.82
CA ARG A 385 -35.53 37.13 29.35
C ARG A 385 -35.71 37.20 27.83
N SER A 386 -34.94 36.39 27.13
CA SER A 386 -34.92 36.37 25.66
C SER A 386 -36.14 35.65 25.03
N ARG A 387 -36.92 34.86 25.78
CA ARG A 387 -38.22 34.34 25.31
C ARG A 387 -39.25 35.45 25.17
N LYS A 388 -39.24 36.44 26.04
CA LYS A 388 -40.15 37.62 25.95
C LYS A 388 -39.77 38.54 24.78
N SER A 389 -38.49 38.62 24.38
CA SER A 389 -38.01 39.47 23.29
C SER A 389 -38.06 38.79 21.93
N GLY A 390 -38.53 37.55 21.81
CA GLY A 390 -38.83 36.88 20.53
C GLY A 390 -37.62 36.37 19.72
N GLY A 391 -36.38 36.44 20.23
CA GLY A 391 -35.20 36.06 19.49
C GLY A 391 -35.11 34.54 19.20
N THR A 392 -34.69 34.18 18.00
CA THR A 392 -34.53 32.79 17.53
C THR A 392 -33.20 32.14 17.96
N GLY A 393 -32.19 32.95 18.33
CA GLY A 393 -30.82 32.49 18.58
C GLY A 393 -30.07 32.11 17.29
N LEU A 394 -30.64 32.45 16.14
CA LEU A 394 -29.99 32.19 14.81
C LEU A 394 -29.34 33.44 14.23
N GLY A 395 -29.76 34.64 14.63
CA GLY A 395 -29.36 35.91 13.98
C GLY A 395 -27.87 36.12 13.89
N LEU A 396 -27.09 35.97 14.98
CA LEU A 396 -25.62 36.14 14.94
C LEU A 396 -24.93 34.99 14.19
N SER A 397 -25.49 33.80 14.19
CA SER A 397 -25.00 32.71 13.37
C SER A 397 -25.22 32.97 11.86
N ILE A 398 -26.33 33.62 11.51
CA ILE A 398 -26.59 34.12 10.14
C ILE A 398 -25.54 35.16 9.76
N VAL A 399 -25.28 36.14 10.64
CA VAL A 399 -24.26 37.16 10.41
C VAL A 399 -22.91 36.50 10.09
N ARG A 400 -22.44 35.60 10.93
CA ARG A 400 -21.15 34.89 10.73
C ARG A 400 -21.14 34.13 9.41
N ASN A 401 -22.17 33.33 9.12
CA ASN A 401 -22.22 32.55 7.87
C ASN A 401 -22.29 33.47 6.63
N ALA A 402 -23.03 34.58 6.71
CA ALA A 402 -23.11 35.55 5.61
C ALA A 402 -21.76 36.25 5.35
N VAL A 403 -21.06 36.68 6.41
CA VAL A 403 -19.70 37.26 6.28
C VAL A 403 -18.72 36.23 5.68
N MET A 404 -18.72 34.99 6.20
CA MET A 404 -17.88 33.92 5.67
C MET A 404 -18.21 33.54 4.22
N PHE A 405 -19.50 33.60 3.83
CA PHE A 405 -19.93 33.38 2.45
C PHE A 405 -19.27 34.39 1.49
N HIS A 406 -19.09 35.64 1.93
CA HIS A 406 -18.43 36.71 1.20
C HIS A 406 -16.89 36.68 1.33
N GLY A 407 -16.32 35.60 1.93
CA GLY A 407 -14.86 35.48 2.12
C GLY A 407 -14.29 36.38 3.20
N GLY A 408 -15.14 36.96 4.05
CA GLY A 408 -14.73 37.80 5.16
C GLY A 408 -14.64 37.04 6.50
N GLU A 409 -14.18 37.76 7.52
CA GLU A 409 -14.08 37.29 8.90
C GLU A 409 -14.88 38.22 9.82
N ILE A 410 -15.43 37.68 10.94
CA ILE A 410 -16.12 38.47 11.96
C ILE A 410 -15.63 38.09 13.34
N THR A 411 -15.45 39.12 14.18
CA THR A 411 -15.12 38.97 15.60
C THR A 411 -16.04 39.86 16.46
N ALA A 412 -16.24 39.48 17.70
CA ALA A 412 -16.98 40.27 18.67
C ALA A 412 -16.10 40.55 19.90
N ARG A 413 -16.20 41.75 20.42
CA ARG A 413 -15.57 42.15 21.69
C ARG A 413 -16.41 43.18 22.44
N ASN A 414 -16.21 43.31 23.73
CA ASN A 414 -16.78 44.45 24.44
C ASN A 414 -16.10 45.73 23.99
N HIS A 415 -16.87 46.74 23.64
CA HIS A 415 -16.34 48.03 23.22
C HIS A 415 -15.63 48.73 24.41
N LYS A 416 -14.60 49.51 24.09
CA LYS A 416 -13.69 50.12 25.10
C LYS A 416 -14.45 50.96 26.16
N TYR A 417 -15.50 51.62 25.76
CA TYR A 417 -16.25 52.51 26.66
C TYR A 417 -17.52 51.86 27.21
N ALA A 418 -18.37 51.32 26.35
CA ALA A 418 -19.56 50.58 26.72
C ALA A 418 -20.11 49.83 25.49
N GLY A 419 -20.79 48.72 25.71
CA GLY A 419 -21.54 47.98 24.69
C GLY A 419 -20.76 46.85 24.05
N LEU A 420 -21.35 46.27 23.02
CA LEU A 420 -20.79 45.14 22.25
C LEU A 420 -20.38 45.63 20.86
N GLU A 421 -19.18 45.27 20.42
CA GLU A 421 -18.57 45.66 19.15
C GLU A 421 -18.38 44.43 18.27
N PHE A 422 -18.78 44.53 17.02
CA PHE A 422 -18.55 43.52 15.96
C PHE A 422 -17.67 44.14 14.89
N LEU A 423 -16.51 43.47 14.63
CA LEU A 423 -15.59 43.81 13.59
C LEU A 423 -15.66 42.76 12.52
N PHE A 424 -15.97 43.17 11.27
CA PHE A 424 -16.06 42.20 10.17
C PHE A 424 -15.56 42.79 8.85
N THR A 425 -15.22 41.93 7.90
CA THR A 425 -14.70 42.31 6.59
C THR A 425 -15.61 41.83 5.47
N LEU A 426 -15.77 42.62 4.44
CA LEU A 426 -16.44 42.24 3.20
C LEU A 426 -15.57 42.64 1.99
N LYS A 427 -15.57 41.77 0.97
CA LYS A 427 -14.76 41.98 -0.23
C LYS A 427 -15.24 43.16 -1.05
N LYS A 428 -14.35 44.08 -1.37
CA LYS A 428 -14.61 45.26 -2.22
C LYS A 428 -14.92 44.81 -3.65
N THR A 429 -15.88 45.46 -4.27
CA THR A 429 -16.11 45.28 -5.71
C THR A 429 -14.87 45.72 -6.50
N GLN A 430 -14.33 44.84 -7.33
CA GLN A 430 -13.30 45.20 -8.30
C GLN A 430 -13.96 46.05 -9.39
N LYS A 431 -13.41 47.25 -9.63
CA LYS A 431 -13.88 48.13 -10.69
C LYS A 431 -13.54 47.57 -12.05
#